data_25ad0cf68ba43cd9e32b2a83dab22ed0
#
_entry.id   25ad0cf68ba43cd9e32b2a83dab22ed0
#
_cell.length_a   1.000
_cell.length_b   1.000
_cell.length_c   1.000
_cell.angle_alpha   90.00
_cell.angle_beta   90.00
_cell.angle_gamma   90.00
#
_symmetry.space_group_name_H-M   'P 1'
#
loop_
_entity.id
_entity.type
_entity.pdbx_description
1 polymer ?
#
loop_
_entity_poly.entity_id
_entity_poly.type
_entity_poly.pdbx_seq_one_letter_code
_entity_poly.pdbx_strand_id
1 'polypeptide(L)'
;MPHRLRALSLLLTASIATIGLGPAHAGDTVATYLERIRTIDQSGPTLHAVLAVNPDAAKEELAARAIKGPLAGKVILVKDNIEVAGPLPTTAGSWALHGNVTGRDAPLIARLRKAGVVILGKTNLSEWANMRSGSSSSGWSGVGGQTRNPHALDRSPCGSSSGSGAGVAAGLAWAAIGTETDGSVTCPASANGIVGFKPTLGLVSRTHVVPLSHSQDTPGPMATSVADAALLLNGMAGSDPLDPATLEADKLKTDFTAGLATASLKGVRIGVLRKQAGTEPKVQALFDKALADLKAGGAELVEIDYTFPADLGRDELTVLLFDLREDMGTYLRGLPGNPPLRSLADLIAFNKAHADLELHWFGQDLFESAEKTTDRAAYEKARANSLRLAGVEGIDKLLATNKVSFLVAPTSGPAWPIDLVTGDHDGSGVGAGTLAAVAGYPHLSVPMGAVEGLPIGLSIIGAKWDDAHVLQAGAAYERARTVAVPVPSLKRWGD
;
A
#
# COMPACT_ATOMS: atom_id res chain seq x y z
N MET A 1 28.19 45.94 57.55
CA MET A 1 26.93 45.22 57.27
C MET A 1 26.84 44.88 55.83
N PRO A 2 26.96 43.58 55.42
CA PRO A 2 26.90 43.21 54.02
C PRO A 2 25.49 42.73 53.67
N HIS A 3 24.91 43.29 52.60
CA HIS A 3 23.66 42.89 51.97
C HIS A 3 23.78 41.54 51.27
N ARG A 4 22.95 40.58 51.69
CA ARG A 4 22.78 39.30 51.02
C ARG A 4 21.78 39.43 49.86
N LEU A 5 22.22 39.34 48.63
CA LEU A 5 21.39 39.11 47.45
C LEU A 5 20.99 37.63 47.43
N ARG A 6 19.69 37.36 47.53
CA ARG A 6 19.10 36.03 47.26
C ARG A 6 18.83 35.90 45.76
N ALA A 7 19.58 35.04 45.11
CA ALA A 7 19.26 34.59 43.74
C ALA A 7 18.06 33.64 43.78
N LEU A 8 16.97 34.04 43.12
CA LEU A 8 15.79 33.22 42.89
C LEU A 8 16.01 32.39 41.63
N SER A 9 16.38 31.12 41.79
CA SER A 9 16.47 30.17 40.65
C SER A 9 15.07 29.73 40.28
N LEU A 10 14.52 30.24 39.17
CA LEU A 10 13.36 29.67 38.51
C LEU A 10 13.77 28.36 37.83
N LEU A 11 13.37 27.23 38.40
CA LEU A 11 13.38 25.95 37.76
C LEU A 11 12.20 25.92 36.77
N LEU A 12 12.47 26.11 35.45
CA LEU A 12 11.55 25.76 34.39
C LEU A 12 11.51 24.22 34.32
N THR A 13 10.51 23.62 34.91
CA THR A 13 10.17 22.22 34.63
C THR A 13 9.53 22.16 33.24
N ALA A 14 10.33 21.80 32.22
CA ALA A 14 9.79 21.42 30.94
C ALA A 14 9.02 20.09 31.11
N SER A 15 7.69 20.19 31.13
CA SER A 15 6.84 19.00 31.01
C SER A 15 7.07 18.41 29.64
N ILE A 16 7.86 17.33 29.57
CA ILE A 16 7.91 16.48 28.38
C ILE A 16 6.54 15.78 28.33
N ALA A 17 5.63 16.32 27.52
CA ALA A 17 4.42 15.62 27.15
C ALA A 17 4.88 14.34 26.42
N THR A 18 4.70 13.19 27.03
CA THR A 18 4.83 11.90 26.35
C THR A 18 3.77 11.89 25.25
N ILE A 19 4.21 12.15 24.01
CA ILE A 19 3.36 11.97 22.82
C ILE A 19 3.03 10.48 22.80
N GLY A 20 1.78 10.15 23.11
CA GLY A 20 1.32 8.76 23.14
C GLY A 20 1.50 8.13 21.76
N LEU A 21 2.36 7.14 21.67
CA LEU A 21 2.45 6.24 20.52
C LEU A 21 1.15 5.43 20.47
N GLY A 22 0.31 5.70 19.50
CA GLY A 22 -0.96 5.00 19.28
C GLY A 22 -1.48 5.30 17.88
N PRO A 23 -2.45 4.49 17.40
CA PRO A 23 -3.11 4.77 16.13
C PRO A 23 -3.68 6.19 16.14
N ALA A 24 -3.85 6.77 14.95
CA ALA A 24 -4.44 8.10 14.80
C ALA A 24 -5.81 8.16 15.49
N HIS A 25 -6.01 9.20 16.31
CA HIS A 25 -7.26 9.35 17.08
C HIS A 25 -8.25 10.25 16.34
N ALA A 26 -9.55 10.08 16.62
CA ALA A 26 -10.64 10.84 15.99
C ALA A 26 -10.58 12.37 16.16
N GLY A 27 -9.70 12.88 17.02
CA GLY A 27 -9.49 14.31 17.28
C GLY A 27 -8.14 14.84 16.80
N ASP A 28 -7.31 14.04 16.13
CA ASP A 28 -6.02 14.48 15.63
C ASP A 28 -6.17 15.54 14.54
N THR A 29 -5.38 16.61 14.62
CA THR A 29 -5.34 17.72 13.66
C THR A 29 -4.11 17.63 12.77
N VAL A 30 -4.07 18.41 11.69
CA VAL A 30 -2.87 18.56 10.86
C VAL A 30 -1.64 18.90 11.73
N ALA A 31 -1.79 19.80 12.71
CA ALA A 31 -0.69 20.16 13.62
C ALA A 31 -0.17 18.97 14.42
N THR A 32 -1.06 18.09 14.90
CA THR A 32 -0.68 16.87 15.62
C THR A 32 0.10 15.91 14.71
N TYR A 33 -0.36 15.70 13.49
CA TYR A 33 0.34 14.84 12.53
C TYR A 33 1.70 15.41 12.12
N LEU A 34 1.79 16.72 11.88
CA LEU A 34 3.06 17.39 11.57
C LEU A 34 4.09 17.23 12.70
N GLU A 35 3.67 17.33 13.94
CA GLU A 35 4.55 17.12 15.10
C GLU A 35 5.03 15.66 15.19
N ARG A 36 4.16 14.69 14.93
CA ARG A 36 4.56 13.27 14.85
C ARG A 36 5.55 13.03 13.70
N ILE A 37 5.31 13.59 12.52
CA ILE A 37 6.25 13.51 11.39
C ILE A 37 7.61 14.08 11.81
N ARG A 38 7.64 15.25 12.41
CA ARG A 38 8.89 15.88 12.86
C ARG A 38 9.66 15.03 13.88
N THR A 39 8.96 14.38 14.84
CA THR A 39 9.58 13.70 15.98
C THR A 39 9.83 12.21 15.78
N ILE A 40 9.10 11.55 14.87
CA ILE A 40 9.17 10.10 14.64
C ILE A 40 9.79 9.80 13.27
N ASP A 41 9.42 10.58 12.26
CA ASP A 41 9.78 10.30 10.86
C ASP A 41 11.07 10.99 10.43
N GLN A 42 11.20 12.30 10.73
CA GLN A 42 12.35 13.13 10.33
C GLN A 42 13.47 13.17 11.39
N SER A 43 13.14 12.88 12.64
CA SER A 43 14.10 12.80 13.76
C SER A 43 13.74 11.62 14.68
N GLY A 44 14.48 11.41 15.75
CA GLY A 44 14.29 10.29 16.67
C GLY A 44 14.45 8.95 15.97
N PRO A 45 13.39 8.12 15.84
CA PRO A 45 13.43 6.83 15.16
C PRO A 45 13.81 6.91 13.67
N THR A 46 13.53 8.04 13.02
CA THR A 46 13.81 8.30 11.60
C THR A 46 13.20 7.23 10.68
N LEU A 47 11.86 7.15 10.64
CA LEU A 47 11.16 6.16 9.81
C LEU A 47 11.34 6.38 8.32
N HIS A 48 11.53 7.64 7.88
CA HIS A 48 11.60 8.04 6.47
C HIS A 48 10.37 7.56 5.66
N ALA A 49 9.19 7.64 6.26
CA ALA A 49 7.93 7.29 5.63
C ALA A 49 7.35 8.43 4.79
N VAL A 50 7.68 9.70 5.12
CA VAL A 50 7.15 10.90 4.47
C VAL A 50 8.26 11.61 3.69
N LEU A 51 8.08 11.74 2.37
CA LEU A 51 9.01 12.44 1.48
C LEU A 51 8.82 13.96 1.49
N ALA A 52 7.56 14.40 1.47
CA ALA A 52 7.22 15.81 1.38
C ALA A 52 5.95 16.11 2.17
N VAL A 53 5.96 17.21 2.90
CA VAL A 53 4.81 17.71 3.65
C VAL A 53 4.13 18.82 2.84
N ASN A 54 2.80 18.79 2.78
CA ASN A 54 2.01 19.82 2.12
C ASN A 54 2.01 21.10 2.97
N PRO A 55 2.61 22.21 2.52
CA PRO A 55 2.64 23.46 3.26
C PRO A 55 1.24 24.09 3.42
N ASP A 56 0.28 23.70 2.55
CA ASP A 56 -1.09 24.18 2.60
C ASP A 56 -2.03 23.30 3.45
N ALA A 57 -1.56 22.20 4.06
CA ALA A 57 -2.39 21.24 4.78
C ALA A 57 -3.25 21.88 5.88
N ALA A 58 -2.71 22.81 6.66
CA ALA A 58 -3.46 23.52 7.70
C ALA A 58 -4.57 24.42 7.11
N LYS A 59 -4.33 25.04 5.95
CA LYS A 59 -5.34 25.81 5.22
C LYS A 59 -6.43 24.91 4.65
N GLU A 60 -6.06 23.76 4.11
CA GLU A 60 -7.01 22.74 3.64
C GLU A 60 -7.87 22.22 4.79
N GLU A 61 -7.31 21.97 5.98
CA GLU A 61 -8.06 21.57 7.18
C GLU A 61 -9.12 22.61 7.56
N LEU A 62 -8.77 23.90 7.53
CA LEU A 62 -9.74 24.97 7.80
C LEU A 62 -10.86 25.01 6.77
N ALA A 63 -10.54 24.85 5.49
CA ALA A 63 -11.53 24.81 4.42
C ALA A 63 -12.45 23.59 4.53
N ALA A 64 -11.92 22.44 4.93
CA ALA A 64 -12.67 21.20 5.11
C ALA A 64 -13.77 21.30 6.17
N ARG A 65 -13.64 22.21 7.16
CA ARG A 65 -14.67 22.44 8.20
C ARG A 65 -16.02 22.91 7.63
N ALA A 66 -16.02 23.51 6.44
CA ALA A 66 -17.24 23.93 5.75
C ALA A 66 -17.93 22.79 4.99
N ILE A 67 -17.24 21.67 4.77
CA ILE A 67 -17.74 20.53 4.02
C ILE A 67 -18.44 19.57 4.97
N LYS A 68 -19.59 19.04 4.53
CA LYS A 68 -20.34 18.03 5.30
C LYS A 68 -20.08 16.66 4.70
N GLY A 69 -19.88 15.67 5.55
CA GLY A 69 -19.69 14.28 5.13
C GLY A 69 -18.68 13.54 6.02
N PRO A 70 -18.64 12.21 5.95
CA PRO A 70 -17.82 11.39 6.83
C PRO A 70 -16.32 11.51 6.54
N LEU A 71 -15.94 11.99 5.35
CA LEU A 71 -14.55 12.23 4.94
C LEU A 71 -14.05 13.65 5.25
N ALA A 72 -14.96 14.58 5.57
CA ALA A 72 -14.59 15.98 5.82
C ALA A 72 -13.63 16.11 7.00
N GLY A 73 -12.47 16.75 6.76
CA GLY A 73 -11.41 16.93 7.74
C GLY A 73 -10.54 15.69 8.00
N LYS A 74 -10.78 14.55 7.35
CA LYS A 74 -9.87 13.40 7.42
C LYS A 74 -8.54 13.73 6.75
N VAL A 75 -7.44 13.44 7.43
CA VAL A 75 -6.07 13.80 7.01
C VAL A 75 -5.38 12.56 6.48
N ILE A 76 -4.91 12.60 5.23
CA ILE A 76 -4.27 11.45 4.58
C ILE A 76 -2.88 11.77 4.04
N LEU A 77 -2.10 10.71 3.88
CA LEU A 77 -0.86 10.69 3.11
C LEU A 77 -1.10 10.01 1.75
N VAL A 78 -0.30 10.38 0.74
CA VAL A 78 -0.46 9.89 -0.64
C VAL A 78 0.87 9.36 -1.14
N LYS A 79 0.90 8.13 -1.65
CA LYS A 79 2.11 7.52 -2.23
C LYS A 79 2.68 8.41 -3.33
N ASP A 80 3.99 8.54 -3.38
CA ASP A 80 4.67 9.53 -4.24
C ASP A 80 4.73 9.15 -5.73
N ASN A 81 3.94 8.20 -6.15
CA ASN A 81 3.65 7.95 -7.57
C ASN A 81 2.25 8.45 -8.01
N ILE A 82 1.49 9.12 -7.14
CA ILE A 82 0.17 9.69 -7.43
C ILE A 82 0.29 11.21 -7.48
N GLU A 83 -0.15 11.85 -8.57
CA GLU A 83 -0.10 13.29 -8.71
C GLU A 83 -1.08 14.00 -7.78
N VAL A 84 -0.59 15.08 -7.17
CA VAL A 84 -1.34 15.95 -6.27
C VAL A 84 -1.12 17.39 -6.70
N ALA A 85 -2.19 18.13 -6.93
CA ALA A 85 -2.11 19.56 -7.22
C ALA A 85 -1.51 20.35 -6.06
N GLY A 86 -0.74 21.39 -6.37
CA GLY A 86 -0.04 22.21 -5.37
C GLY A 86 1.48 22.09 -5.53
N PRO A 87 2.24 22.44 -4.49
CA PRO A 87 3.70 22.50 -4.57
C PRO A 87 4.40 21.15 -4.37
N LEU A 88 3.64 20.06 -4.20
CA LEU A 88 4.19 18.72 -3.96
C LEU A 88 4.66 18.08 -5.27
N PRO A 89 5.93 17.63 -5.36
CA PRO A 89 6.38 16.85 -6.50
C PRO A 89 5.77 15.45 -6.49
N THR A 90 5.78 14.79 -7.64
CA THR A 90 5.50 13.36 -7.80
C THR A 90 6.69 12.71 -8.47
N THR A 91 7.50 12.01 -7.67
CA THR A 91 8.86 11.60 -8.08
C THR A 91 8.98 10.11 -8.38
N ALA A 92 8.01 9.29 -7.99
CA ALA A 92 8.15 7.84 -7.95
C ALA A 92 9.41 7.37 -7.18
N GLY A 93 9.92 8.22 -6.28
CA GLY A 93 11.14 8.01 -5.49
C GLY A 93 12.45 8.31 -6.21
N SER A 94 12.42 8.72 -7.49
CA SER A 94 13.62 8.92 -8.30
C SER A 94 13.98 10.39 -8.47
N TRP A 95 15.28 10.66 -8.52
CA TRP A 95 15.83 11.98 -8.86
C TRP A 95 15.46 12.40 -10.29
N ALA A 96 15.18 11.45 -11.18
CA ALA A 96 14.72 11.72 -12.53
C ALA A 96 13.45 12.59 -12.56
N LEU A 97 12.59 12.46 -11.56
CA LEU A 97 11.35 13.21 -11.40
C LEU A 97 11.35 14.13 -10.15
N HIS A 98 12.50 14.39 -9.54
CA HIS A 98 12.60 15.18 -8.29
C HIS A 98 11.91 16.55 -8.38
N GLY A 99 11.98 17.23 -9.52
CA GLY A 99 11.34 18.52 -9.76
C GLY A 99 9.93 18.43 -10.39
N ASN A 100 9.32 17.25 -10.49
CA ASN A 100 8.07 17.04 -11.21
C ASN A 100 6.85 17.52 -10.41
N VAL A 101 6.64 18.85 -10.37
CA VAL A 101 5.45 19.51 -9.81
C VAL A 101 4.44 19.72 -10.95
N THR A 102 3.47 18.83 -11.07
CA THR A 102 2.54 18.82 -12.22
C THR A 102 1.41 19.82 -12.10
N GLY A 103 1.11 20.29 -10.89
CA GLY A 103 0.04 21.26 -10.64
C GLY A 103 -1.38 20.72 -10.85
N ARG A 104 -1.54 19.40 -10.98
CA ARG A 104 -2.82 18.73 -11.20
C ARG A 104 -3.05 17.60 -10.23
N ASP A 105 -4.31 17.36 -9.88
CA ASP A 105 -4.70 16.18 -9.09
C ASP A 105 -4.97 14.98 -10.01
N ALA A 106 -4.57 13.79 -9.57
CA ALA A 106 -5.16 12.56 -10.08
C ALA A 106 -6.68 12.56 -9.78
N PRO A 107 -7.54 12.00 -10.65
CA PRO A 107 -9.00 12.02 -10.44
C PRO A 107 -9.45 11.50 -9.08
N LEU A 108 -8.76 10.49 -8.54
CA LEU A 108 -9.02 9.99 -7.19
C LEU A 108 -8.74 11.06 -6.11
N ILE A 109 -7.68 11.86 -6.26
CA ILE A 109 -7.34 12.95 -5.34
C ILE A 109 -8.35 14.10 -5.46
N ALA A 110 -8.73 14.46 -6.67
CA ALA A 110 -9.75 15.49 -6.91
C ALA A 110 -11.10 15.13 -6.23
N ARG A 111 -11.51 13.85 -6.30
CA ARG A 111 -12.71 13.35 -5.60
C ARG A 111 -12.57 13.47 -4.08
N LEU A 112 -11.43 13.07 -3.53
CA LEU A 112 -11.16 13.16 -2.09
C LEU A 112 -11.15 14.60 -1.57
N ARG A 113 -10.52 15.54 -2.30
CA ARG A 113 -10.56 16.97 -1.96
C ARG A 113 -11.99 17.51 -2.00
N LYS A 114 -12.79 17.11 -2.99
CA LYS A 114 -14.21 17.47 -3.07
C LYS A 114 -15.01 16.94 -1.88
N ALA A 115 -14.63 15.79 -1.33
CA ALA A 115 -15.23 15.22 -0.12
C ALA A 115 -14.69 15.83 1.19
N GLY A 116 -13.75 16.79 1.11
CA GLY A 116 -13.17 17.48 2.26
C GLY A 116 -11.99 16.76 2.91
N VAL A 117 -11.38 15.82 2.22
CA VAL A 117 -10.13 15.18 2.69
C VAL A 117 -8.98 16.18 2.59
N VAL A 118 -8.12 16.17 3.60
CA VAL A 118 -6.92 17.01 3.68
C VAL A 118 -5.71 16.18 3.26
N ILE A 119 -4.94 16.66 2.28
CA ILE A 119 -3.71 16.01 1.84
C ILE A 119 -2.55 16.53 2.70
N LEU A 120 -2.02 15.66 3.57
CA LEU A 120 -0.93 16.02 4.48
C LEU A 120 0.43 16.05 3.77
N GLY A 121 0.65 15.16 2.82
CA GLY A 121 1.93 15.04 2.13
C GLY A 121 2.06 13.78 1.28
N LYS A 122 3.29 13.56 0.81
CA LYS A 122 3.67 12.42 -0.04
C LYS A 122 4.47 11.40 0.76
N THR A 123 4.17 10.12 0.58
CA THR A 123 4.91 9.04 1.26
C THR A 123 6.01 8.48 0.38
N ASN A 124 7.10 8.08 1.03
CA ASN A 124 8.14 7.30 0.41
C ASN A 124 7.60 5.96 -0.11
N LEU A 125 8.31 5.39 -1.07
CA LEU A 125 7.94 4.14 -1.72
C LEU A 125 9.23 3.40 -2.11
N SER A 126 9.12 2.13 -2.42
CA SER A 126 10.19 1.47 -3.16
C SER A 126 10.28 2.14 -4.53
N GLU A 127 11.44 2.60 -4.90
CA GLU A 127 11.67 3.39 -6.11
C GLU A 127 11.10 2.70 -7.35
N TRP A 128 10.36 3.49 -8.18
CA TRP A 128 9.64 2.96 -9.35
C TRP A 128 8.81 1.71 -9.02
N ALA A 129 8.22 1.70 -7.81
CA ALA A 129 7.39 0.61 -7.29
C ALA A 129 8.04 -0.79 -7.39
N ASN A 130 9.36 -0.89 -7.14
CA ASN A 130 10.20 -2.09 -7.24
C ASN A 130 10.53 -2.56 -8.67
N MET A 131 10.07 -1.87 -9.73
CA MET A 131 10.27 -2.32 -11.11
C MET A 131 11.52 -1.76 -11.78
N ARG A 132 12.43 -1.11 -11.05
CA ARG A 132 13.73 -0.72 -11.61
C ARG A 132 14.69 -1.90 -11.67
N SER A 133 14.76 -2.74 -10.63
CA SER A 133 15.68 -3.87 -10.52
C SER A 133 15.06 -5.04 -9.78
N GLY A 134 15.43 -6.26 -10.19
CA GLY A 134 15.11 -7.49 -9.46
C GLY A 134 15.86 -7.63 -8.13
N SER A 135 16.87 -6.79 -7.87
CA SER A 135 17.63 -6.74 -6.61
C SER A 135 17.27 -5.51 -5.76
N SER A 136 16.11 -4.88 -5.99
CA SER A 136 15.68 -3.71 -5.22
C SER A 136 15.40 -4.08 -3.76
N SER A 137 15.61 -3.10 -2.85
CA SER A 137 15.21 -3.22 -1.45
C SER A 137 13.92 -2.44 -1.20
N SER A 138 12.89 -3.13 -0.72
CA SER A 138 11.58 -2.50 -0.46
C SER A 138 11.69 -1.37 0.56
N GLY A 139 11.10 -0.23 0.19
CA GLY A 139 11.10 1.00 0.98
C GLY A 139 12.31 1.91 0.74
N TRP A 140 13.25 1.52 -0.12
CA TRP A 140 14.33 2.41 -0.53
C TRP A 140 13.96 3.20 -1.79
N SER A 141 14.33 4.47 -1.80
CA SER A 141 14.26 5.33 -2.98
C SER A 141 15.43 6.31 -3.03
N GLY A 142 15.84 6.74 -4.22
CA GLY A 142 16.91 7.72 -4.38
C GLY A 142 16.60 9.06 -3.70
N VAL A 143 15.33 9.49 -3.72
CA VAL A 143 14.91 10.76 -3.11
C VAL A 143 14.75 10.66 -1.59
N GLY A 144 14.24 9.54 -1.06
CA GLY A 144 13.83 9.42 0.35
C GLY A 144 14.70 8.51 1.21
N GLY A 145 15.66 7.79 0.60
CA GLY A 145 16.39 6.74 1.31
C GLY A 145 15.49 5.60 1.75
N GLN A 146 15.87 4.90 2.82
CA GLN A 146 15.20 3.69 3.30
C GLN A 146 14.08 4.01 4.30
N THR A 147 12.83 3.70 3.96
CA THR A 147 11.73 3.61 4.91
C THR A 147 11.90 2.41 5.83
N ARG A 148 11.66 2.58 7.11
CA ARG A 148 11.79 1.55 8.14
C ARG A 148 10.44 1.06 8.63
N ASN A 149 10.40 -0.19 9.11
CA ASN A 149 9.19 -0.73 9.72
C ASN A 149 9.04 -0.18 11.16
N PRO A 150 7.90 0.43 11.54
CA PRO A 150 7.73 1.01 12.86
C PRO A 150 7.66 -0.04 13.99
N HIS A 151 7.38 -1.31 13.67
CA HIS A 151 7.42 -2.40 14.66
C HIS A 151 8.84 -2.85 14.95
N ALA A 152 9.77 -2.72 13.97
CA ALA A 152 11.17 -3.06 14.12
C ALA A 152 12.01 -2.26 13.09
N LEU A 153 12.78 -1.28 13.54
CA LEU A 153 13.45 -0.28 12.69
C LEU A 153 14.53 -0.84 11.73
N ASP A 154 14.96 -2.06 11.94
CA ASP A 154 15.92 -2.79 11.11
C ASP A 154 15.23 -3.82 10.18
N ARG A 155 13.91 -3.81 10.13
CA ARG A 155 13.10 -4.68 9.27
C ARG A 155 12.48 -3.89 8.12
N SER A 156 12.28 -4.60 7.00
CA SER A 156 11.61 -4.06 5.83
C SER A 156 10.14 -3.73 6.16
N PRO A 157 9.63 -2.57 5.75
CA PRO A 157 8.20 -2.26 5.81
C PRO A 157 7.42 -2.97 4.70
N CYS A 158 8.06 -3.83 3.90
CA CYS A 158 7.60 -4.28 2.58
C CYS A 158 7.36 -3.09 1.62
N GLY A 159 6.94 -3.36 0.43
CA GLY A 159 6.72 -2.34 -0.61
C GLY A 159 5.73 -2.82 -1.69
N SER A 160 5.51 -1.96 -2.62
CA SER A 160 6.18 -0.68 -2.85
C SER A 160 5.54 0.51 -2.11
N SER A 161 4.33 0.38 -1.49
CA SER A 161 3.69 1.46 -0.70
C SER A 161 4.24 1.53 0.73
N SER A 162 5.56 1.50 0.88
CA SER A 162 6.30 1.36 2.13
C SER A 162 5.99 2.47 3.13
N GLY A 163 6.13 3.73 2.71
CA GLY A 163 5.86 4.89 3.55
C GLY A 163 4.37 5.05 3.88
N SER A 164 3.46 4.63 2.97
CA SER A 164 2.02 4.62 3.26
C SER A 164 1.70 3.63 4.38
N GLY A 165 2.26 2.41 4.33
CA GLY A 165 2.10 1.41 5.38
C GLY A 165 2.71 1.85 6.71
N ALA A 166 4.00 2.19 6.70
CA ALA A 166 4.73 2.59 7.90
C ALA A 166 4.16 3.87 8.54
N GLY A 167 3.78 4.86 7.72
CA GLY A 167 3.22 6.12 8.20
C GLY A 167 1.87 5.95 8.89
N VAL A 168 0.96 5.12 8.35
CA VAL A 168 -0.33 4.83 9.00
C VAL A 168 -0.11 4.05 10.30
N ALA A 169 0.74 3.03 10.30
CA ALA A 169 1.04 2.24 11.50
C ALA A 169 1.65 3.09 12.62
N ALA A 170 2.51 4.07 12.27
CA ALA A 170 3.12 5.00 13.23
C ALA A 170 2.20 6.18 13.61
N GLY A 171 0.96 6.24 13.11
CA GLY A 171 0.00 7.30 13.42
C GLY A 171 0.35 8.66 12.82
N LEU A 172 1.08 8.69 11.68
CA LEU A 172 1.46 9.93 11.00
C LEU A 172 0.33 10.52 10.14
N ALA A 173 -0.76 9.80 9.94
CA ALA A 173 -1.99 10.24 9.31
C ALA A 173 -3.14 9.32 9.71
N TRP A 174 -4.39 9.74 9.46
CA TRP A 174 -5.57 8.89 9.65
C TRP A 174 -5.56 7.67 8.74
N ALA A 175 -5.18 7.86 7.48
CA ALA A 175 -5.06 6.81 6.47
C ALA A 175 -4.06 7.25 5.40
N ALA A 176 -3.74 6.35 4.47
CA ALA A 176 -2.93 6.66 3.31
C ALA A 176 -3.48 5.98 2.05
N ILE A 177 -3.02 6.47 0.90
CA ILE A 177 -3.26 5.81 -0.39
C ILE A 177 -1.95 5.17 -0.84
N GLY A 178 -2.03 3.89 -1.19
CA GLY A 178 -1.00 3.15 -1.89
C GLY A 178 -1.38 2.84 -3.34
N THR A 179 -0.49 2.16 -4.05
CA THR A 179 -0.78 1.54 -5.36
C THR A 179 -0.25 0.12 -5.35
N GLU A 180 -0.95 -0.76 -6.01
CA GLU A 180 -0.55 -2.16 -6.15
C GLU A 180 -0.58 -2.58 -7.61
N THR A 181 0.52 -3.16 -8.07
CA THR A 181 0.61 -3.92 -9.30
C THR A 181 0.56 -5.41 -8.98
N ASP A 182 1.41 -5.87 -8.04
CA ASP A 182 1.28 -7.16 -7.34
C ASP A 182 1.84 -7.00 -5.91
N GLY A 183 0.98 -7.11 -4.90
CA GLY A 183 1.31 -7.09 -3.48
C GLY A 183 1.59 -5.70 -2.88
N SER A 184 1.70 -4.64 -3.67
CA SER A 184 2.28 -3.36 -3.22
C SER A 184 1.38 -2.48 -2.31
N VAL A 185 0.15 -2.87 -2.01
CA VAL A 185 -0.72 -2.33 -0.94
C VAL A 185 -0.83 -3.35 0.19
N THR A 186 -1.09 -4.60 -0.18
CA THR A 186 -1.43 -5.65 0.76
C THR A 186 -0.22 -6.15 1.54
N CYS A 187 0.97 -6.27 0.93
CA CYS A 187 2.19 -6.65 1.65
C CYS A 187 2.65 -5.57 2.65
N PRO A 188 2.81 -4.28 2.31
CA PRO A 188 3.16 -3.29 3.32
C PRO A 188 2.06 -3.13 4.38
N ALA A 189 0.79 -3.37 4.08
CA ALA A 189 -0.25 -3.41 5.11
C ALA A 189 -0.02 -4.57 6.09
N SER A 190 0.28 -5.77 5.57
CA SER A 190 0.61 -6.95 6.37
C SER A 190 1.82 -6.71 7.28
N ALA A 191 2.94 -6.26 6.70
CA ALA A 191 4.20 -6.07 7.42
C ALA A 191 4.15 -4.95 8.49
N ASN A 192 3.25 -3.99 8.32
CA ASN A 192 3.07 -2.88 9.26
C ASN A 192 1.83 -3.03 10.17
N GLY A 193 1.13 -4.16 10.12
CA GLY A 193 0.02 -4.46 11.02
C GLY A 193 -1.22 -3.57 10.84
N ILE A 194 -1.47 -3.12 9.62
CA ILE A 194 -2.64 -2.31 9.25
C ILE A 194 -3.50 -3.02 8.18
N VAL A 195 -4.61 -2.42 7.83
CA VAL A 195 -5.49 -2.88 6.75
C VAL A 195 -5.05 -2.25 5.44
N GLY A 196 -4.89 -3.07 4.41
CA GLY A 196 -4.68 -2.62 3.03
C GLY A 196 -5.67 -3.30 2.09
N PHE A 197 -6.28 -2.53 1.21
CA PHE A 197 -7.24 -3.05 0.26
C PHE A 197 -6.85 -2.70 -1.18
N LYS A 198 -6.61 -3.72 -1.99
CA LYS A 198 -6.53 -3.60 -3.44
C LYS A 198 -7.93 -3.84 -4.01
N PRO A 199 -8.64 -2.80 -4.44
CA PRO A 199 -9.96 -2.97 -5.04
C PRO A 199 -9.89 -3.69 -6.38
N THR A 200 -11.04 -4.04 -6.92
CA THR A 200 -11.16 -4.53 -8.29
C THR A 200 -10.54 -3.53 -9.25
N LEU A 201 -9.70 -4.02 -10.17
CA LEU A 201 -9.10 -3.21 -11.23
C LEU A 201 -10.19 -2.46 -12.00
N GLY A 202 -10.05 -1.14 -12.10
CA GLY A 202 -11.03 -0.27 -12.73
C GLY A 202 -12.10 0.31 -11.78
N LEU A 203 -12.08 -0.02 -10.48
CA LEU A 203 -12.93 0.68 -9.51
C LEU A 203 -12.42 2.08 -9.19
N VAL A 204 -11.09 2.27 -9.20
CA VAL A 204 -10.39 3.55 -8.96
C VAL A 204 -9.56 3.91 -10.16
N SER A 205 -9.62 5.17 -10.61
CA SER A 205 -8.86 5.69 -11.74
C SER A 205 -7.35 5.68 -11.48
N ARG A 206 -6.58 5.36 -12.53
CA ARG A 206 -5.12 5.40 -12.57
C ARG A 206 -4.57 6.60 -13.36
N THR A 207 -5.44 7.45 -13.87
CA THR A 207 -5.04 8.69 -14.56
C THR A 207 -4.17 9.54 -13.62
N HIS A 208 -3.03 10.00 -14.10
CA HIS A 208 -2.05 10.77 -13.33
C HIS A 208 -1.42 9.99 -12.15
N VAL A 209 -1.37 8.67 -12.26
CA VAL A 209 -0.52 7.80 -11.46
C VAL A 209 0.69 7.41 -12.31
N VAL A 210 1.90 7.51 -11.77
CA VAL A 210 3.11 7.03 -12.46
C VAL A 210 2.96 5.52 -12.67
N PRO A 211 2.91 5.05 -13.92
CA PRO A 211 2.49 3.69 -14.21
C PRO A 211 3.60 2.66 -14.06
N LEU A 212 3.19 1.42 -13.79
CA LEU A 212 3.94 0.22 -14.09
C LEU A 212 3.26 -0.57 -15.21
N SER A 213 1.97 -0.85 -15.05
CA SER A 213 1.21 -1.70 -15.94
C SER A 213 -0.25 -1.31 -15.95
N HIS A 214 -0.76 -0.86 -17.09
CA HIS A 214 -2.21 -0.63 -17.25
C HIS A 214 -3.02 -1.91 -17.08
N SER A 215 -2.37 -3.08 -17.10
CA SER A 215 -3.01 -4.38 -16.92
C SER A 215 -3.31 -4.71 -15.47
N GLN A 216 -2.55 -4.16 -14.49
CA GLN A 216 -2.63 -4.56 -13.08
C GLN A 216 -2.69 -3.39 -12.09
N ASP A 217 -2.12 -2.22 -12.40
CA ASP A 217 -2.03 -1.09 -11.46
C ASP A 217 -3.38 -0.72 -10.87
N THR A 218 -3.43 -0.63 -9.54
CA THR A 218 -4.65 -0.33 -8.79
C THR A 218 -4.32 0.53 -7.57
N PRO A 219 -4.79 1.81 -7.49
CA PRO A 219 -4.72 2.58 -6.26
C PRO A 219 -5.63 1.99 -5.19
N GLY A 220 -5.15 1.89 -3.94
CA GLY A 220 -5.88 1.29 -2.84
C GLY A 220 -5.71 2.01 -1.51
N PRO A 221 -6.75 1.99 -0.64
CA PRO A 221 -6.70 2.57 0.69
C PRO A 221 -5.88 1.70 1.65
N MET A 222 -5.15 2.37 2.55
CA MET A 222 -4.40 1.79 3.67
C MET A 222 -4.81 2.52 4.96
N ALA A 223 -5.31 1.79 5.96
CA ALA A 223 -5.86 2.36 7.18
C ALA A 223 -5.69 1.42 8.38
N THR A 224 -6.00 1.89 9.59
CA THR A 224 -5.90 1.07 10.81
C THR A 224 -7.08 0.12 11.01
N SER A 225 -8.19 0.32 10.28
CA SER A 225 -9.38 -0.53 10.33
C SER A 225 -10.00 -0.76 8.96
N VAL A 226 -10.76 -1.85 8.81
CA VAL A 226 -11.52 -2.12 7.59
C VAL A 226 -12.54 -1.03 7.31
N ALA A 227 -13.16 -0.48 8.36
CA ALA A 227 -14.15 0.60 8.23
C ALA A 227 -13.52 1.89 7.66
N ASP A 228 -12.32 2.27 8.12
CA ASP A 228 -11.62 3.45 7.61
C ASP A 228 -11.13 3.23 6.17
N ALA A 229 -10.63 2.04 5.85
CA ALA A 229 -10.25 1.68 4.48
C ALA A 229 -11.45 1.75 3.51
N ALA A 230 -12.60 1.22 3.91
CA ALA A 230 -13.84 1.29 3.14
C ALA A 230 -14.35 2.73 2.97
N LEU A 231 -14.26 3.54 4.03
CA LEU A 231 -14.64 4.95 3.98
C LEU A 231 -13.75 5.73 3.00
N LEU A 232 -12.43 5.49 3.03
CA LEU A 232 -11.51 6.12 2.09
C LEU A 232 -11.79 5.67 0.65
N LEU A 233 -12.09 4.38 0.43
CA LEU A 233 -12.47 3.84 -0.89
C LEU A 233 -13.71 4.51 -1.47
N ASN A 234 -14.73 4.81 -0.65
CA ASN A 234 -15.91 5.56 -1.09
C ASN A 234 -15.55 6.90 -1.73
N GLY A 235 -14.52 7.58 -1.20
CA GLY A 235 -14.04 8.83 -1.77
C GLY A 235 -13.18 8.68 -3.03
N MET A 236 -12.57 7.52 -3.22
CA MET A 236 -11.64 7.26 -4.35
C MET A 236 -12.38 6.72 -5.58
N ALA A 237 -13.38 5.85 -5.37
CA ALA A 237 -14.03 5.07 -6.42
C ALA A 237 -14.87 5.92 -7.39
N GLY A 238 -14.85 5.55 -8.67
CA GLY A 238 -15.72 6.13 -9.69
C GLY A 238 -15.08 6.18 -11.07
N SER A 239 -15.95 6.32 -12.08
CA SER A 239 -15.55 6.33 -13.49
C SER A 239 -14.73 7.56 -13.87
N ASP A 240 -13.79 7.35 -14.77
CA ASP A 240 -12.95 8.38 -15.36
C ASP A 240 -12.82 8.12 -16.87
N PRO A 241 -13.27 9.05 -17.74
CA PRO A 241 -13.21 8.84 -19.19
C PRO A 241 -11.78 8.74 -19.73
N LEU A 242 -10.75 9.17 -18.97
CA LEU A 242 -9.35 9.03 -19.36
C LEU A 242 -8.73 7.69 -18.98
N ASP A 243 -9.41 6.91 -18.12
CA ASP A 243 -9.02 5.54 -17.78
C ASP A 243 -10.10 4.54 -18.21
N PRO A 244 -9.97 3.90 -19.39
CA PRO A 244 -10.98 3.00 -19.93
C PRO A 244 -11.37 1.84 -19.00
N ALA A 245 -10.47 1.40 -18.10
CA ALA A 245 -10.78 0.34 -17.15
C ALA A 245 -11.89 0.74 -16.17
N THR A 246 -12.11 2.05 -15.96
CA THR A 246 -13.06 2.56 -14.95
C THR A 246 -14.46 2.86 -15.48
N LEU A 247 -14.73 2.63 -16.77
CA LEU A 247 -16.00 3.05 -17.39
C LEU A 247 -17.25 2.44 -16.72
N GLU A 248 -17.12 1.27 -16.11
CA GLU A 248 -18.20 0.61 -15.38
C GLU A 248 -18.23 0.96 -13.86
N ALA A 249 -17.21 1.67 -13.35
CA ALA A 249 -17.06 1.91 -11.91
C ALA A 249 -18.29 2.60 -11.28
N ASP A 250 -18.87 3.59 -11.93
CA ASP A 250 -20.05 4.31 -11.40
C ASP A 250 -21.32 3.45 -11.34
N LYS A 251 -21.39 2.37 -12.15
CA LYS A 251 -22.51 1.41 -12.10
C LYS A 251 -22.30 0.35 -11.02
N LEU A 252 -21.04 0.01 -10.72
CA LEU A 252 -20.66 -1.11 -9.87
C LEU A 252 -20.26 -0.69 -8.45
N LYS A 253 -19.86 0.58 -8.27
CA LYS A 253 -19.59 1.12 -6.93
C LYS A 253 -20.86 1.16 -6.08
N THR A 254 -20.68 0.95 -4.79
CA THR A 254 -21.72 1.04 -3.77
C THR A 254 -21.19 1.85 -2.59
N ASP A 255 -21.97 2.02 -1.53
CA ASP A 255 -21.43 2.47 -0.25
C ASP A 255 -20.69 1.29 0.42
N PHE A 256 -19.35 1.32 0.33
CA PHE A 256 -18.49 0.28 0.89
C PHE A 256 -18.49 0.23 2.41
N THR A 257 -19.02 1.26 3.09
CA THR A 257 -19.20 1.24 4.55
C THR A 257 -20.52 0.57 4.96
N ALA A 258 -21.45 0.36 4.02
CA ALA A 258 -22.74 -0.22 4.31
C ALA A 258 -22.61 -1.66 4.82
N GLY A 259 -23.28 -1.94 5.93
CA GLY A 259 -23.31 -3.29 6.52
C GLY A 259 -22.06 -3.72 7.28
N LEU A 260 -20.96 -2.95 7.27
CA LEU A 260 -19.71 -3.36 7.95
C LEU A 260 -19.91 -3.62 9.46
N ALA A 261 -20.66 -2.77 10.15
CA ALA A 261 -20.90 -2.90 11.60
C ALA A 261 -21.67 -4.17 11.97
N THR A 262 -22.54 -4.65 11.07
CA THR A 262 -23.40 -5.82 11.27
C THR A 262 -22.97 -7.04 10.47
N ALA A 263 -21.90 -6.94 9.69
CA ALA A 263 -21.37 -8.03 8.89
C ALA A 263 -21.11 -9.27 9.75
N SER A 264 -21.41 -10.45 9.23
CA SER A 264 -21.29 -11.72 9.95
C SER A 264 -20.69 -12.78 9.06
N LEU A 265 -19.86 -13.64 9.67
CA LEU A 265 -19.29 -14.82 9.01
C LEU A 265 -20.20 -16.05 9.10
N LYS A 266 -21.36 -15.95 9.78
CA LYS A 266 -22.27 -17.07 10.00
C LYS A 266 -22.77 -17.67 8.68
N GLY A 267 -22.41 -18.92 8.43
CA GLY A 267 -22.78 -19.66 7.23
C GLY A 267 -21.99 -19.27 5.97
N VAL A 268 -21.01 -18.36 6.09
CA VAL A 268 -20.12 -18.01 4.97
C VAL A 268 -19.12 -19.14 4.78
N ARG A 269 -19.06 -19.68 3.57
CA ARG A 269 -18.10 -20.71 3.19
C ARG A 269 -16.82 -20.05 2.68
N ILE A 270 -15.67 -20.43 3.25
CA ILE A 270 -14.36 -19.81 2.97
C ILE A 270 -13.35 -20.88 2.58
N GLY A 271 -12.73 -20.72 1.41
CA GLY A 271 -11.67 -21.60 0.91
C GLY A 271 -10.32 -21.25 1.54
N VAL A 272 -9.68 -22.25 2.14
CA VAL A 272 -8.38 -22.12 2.80
C VAL A 272 -7.27 -22.59 1.85
N LEU A 273 -6.41 -21.67 1.44
CA LEU A 273 -5.24 -21.98 0.60
C LEU A 273 -4.05 -22.33 1.49
N ARG A 274 -4.10 -23.50 2.12
CA ARG A 274 -3.14 -23.95 3.16
C ARG A 274 -1.68 -23.93 2.69
N LYS A 275 -1.41 -24.33 1.46
CA LYS A 275 -0.06 -24.38 0.90
C LYS A 275 0.60 -23.00 0.82
N GLN A 276 -0.21 -21.93 0.74
CA GLN A 276 0.26 -20.55 0.69
C GLN A 276 0.62 -19.98 2.07
N ALA A 277 0.52 -20.77 3.14
CA ALA A 277 1.06 -20.41 4.45
C ALA A 277 2.58 -20.66 4.57
N GLY A 278 3.22 -21.17 3.52
CA GLY A 278 4.65 -21.47 3.53
C GLY A 278 5.00 -22.62 4.48
N THR A 279 6.28 -22.72 4.83
CA THR A 279 6.82 -23.83 5.66
C THR A 279 7.23 -23.39 7.07
N GLU A 280 7.17 -22.10 7.41
CA GLU A 280 7.55 -21.59 8.72
C GLU A 280 6.49 -21.97 9.77
N PRO A 281 6.83 -22.79 10.80
CA PRO A 281 5.84 -23.30 11.75
C PRO A 281 5.11 -22.22 12.54
N LYS A 282 5.78 -21.09 12.86
CA LYS A 282 5.15 -19.99 13.60
C LYS A 282 4.12 -19.25 12.76
N VAL A 283 4.36 -19.11 11.46
CA VAL A 283 3.39 -18.53 10.51
C VAL A 283 2.17 -19.45 10.37
N GLN A 284 2.41 -20.75 10.20
CA GLN A 284 1.33 -21.76 10.14
C GLN A 284 0.48 -21.75 11.42
N ALA A 285 1.11 -21.72 12.59
CA ALA A 285 0.40 -21.68 13.87
C ALA A 285 -0.42 -20.40 14.07
N LEU A 286 0.08 -19.25 13.57
CA LEU A 286 -0.66 -17.99 13.60
C LEU A 286 -1.86 -18.04 12.62
N PHE A 287 -1.66 -18.61 11.44
CA PHE A 287 -2.74 -18.82 10.47
C PHE A 287 -3.82 -19.76 11.02
N ASP A 288 -3.44 -20.85 11.71
CA ASP A 288 -4.40 -21.74 12.36
C ASP A 288 -5.26 -21.02 13.40
N LYS A 289 -4.71 -20.07 14.14
CA LYS A 289 -5.49 -19.20 15.06
C LYS A 289 -6.46 -18.31 14.29
N ALA A 290 -6.03 -17.70 13.19
CA ALA A 290 -6.92 -16.90 12.34
C ALA A 290 -8.07 -17.74 11.76
N LEU A 291 -7.80 -18.97 11.35
CA LEU A 291 -8.80 -19.93 10.91
C LEU A 291 -9.78 -20.32 12.03
N ALA A 292 -9.27 -20.50 13.26
CA ALA A 292 -10.12 -20.75 14.41
C ALA A 292 -11.03 -19.57 14.73
N ASP A 293 -10.54 -18.33 14.59
CA ASP A 293 -11.34 -17.10 14.76
C ASP A 293 -12.43 -16.97 13.68
N LEU A 294 -12.11 -17.26 12.41
CA LEU A 294 -13.10 -17.32 11.34
C LEU A 294 -14.21 -18.34 11.64
N LYS A 295 -13.81 -19.54 12.09
CA LYS A 295 -14.76 -20.61 12.48
C LYS A 295 -15.60 -20.23 13.70
N ALA A 296 -15.00 -19.60 14.71
CA ALA A 296 -15.72 -19.09 15.89
C ALA A 296 -16.71 -17.97 15.50
N GLY A 297 -16.39 -17.17 14.49
CA GLY A 297 -17.30 -16.19 13.88
C GLY A 297 -18.43 -16.80 13.05
N GLY A 298 -18.46 -18.13 12.88
CA GLY A 298 -19.51 -18.89 12.21
C GLY A 298 -19.22 -19.26 10.76
N ALA A 299 -18.00 -19.04 10.26
CA ALA A 299 -17.62 -19.46 8.92
C ALA A 299 -17.48 -20.98 8.79
N GLU A 300 -17.78 -21.51 7.61
CA GLU A 300 -17.48 -22.87 7.19
C GLU A 300 -16.18 -22.88 6.39
N LEU A 301 -15.15 -23.53 6.90
CA LEU A 301 -13.84 -23.58 6.24
C LEU A 301 -13.75 -24.80 5.34
N VAL A 302 -13.24 -24.59 4.12
CA VAL A 302 -13.02 -25.62 3.11
C VAL A 302 -11.53 -25.61 2.72
N GLU A 303 -10.79 -26.65 3.11
CA GLU A 303 -9.38 -26.79 2.69
C GLU A 303 -9.31 -27.02 1.20
N ILE A 304 -8.48 -26.22 0.53
CA ILE A 304 -8.29 -26.30 -0.93
C ILE A 304 -6.84 -26.62 -1.23
N ASP A 305 -6.63 -27.74 -1.91
CA ASP A 305 -5.32 -28.12 -2.42
C ASP A 305 -5.02 -27.34 -3.71
N TYR A 306 -4.34 -26.20 -3.59
CA TYR A 306 -3.98 -25.35 -4.70
C TYR A 306 -2.47 -25.15 -4.77
N THR A 307 -1.94 -25.22 -5.98
CA THR A 307 -0.54 -24.88 -6.30
C THR A 307 -0.53 -23.91 -7.47
N PHE A 308 0.27 -22.85 -7.37
CA PHE A 308 0.40 -21.86 -8.44
C PHE A 308 0.85 -22.54 -9.74
N PRO A 309 0.23 -22.22 -10.89
CA PRO A 309 0.73 -22.64 -12.18
C PRO A 309 2.13 -22.11 -12.42
N ALA A 310 3.04 -22.99 -12.88
CA ALA A 310 4.45 -22.64 -13.11
C ALA A 310 4.66 -21.49 -14.11
N ASP A 311 3.71 -21.34 -15.06
CA ASP A 311 3.81 -20.32 -16.10
C ASP A 311 3.29 -18.93 -15.65
N LEU A 312 2.55 -18.84 -14.54
CA LEU A 312 1.87 -17.61 -14.13
C LEU A 312 2.86 -16.44 -13.94
N GLY A 313 3.89 -16.63 -13.12
CA GLY A 313 4.85 -15.56 -12.84
C GLY A 313 5.72 -15.18 -14.06
N ARG A 314 6.05 -16.15 -14.94
CA ARG A 314 6.79 -15.86 -16.17
C ARG A 314 5.94 -14.98 -17.11
N ASP A 315 4.68 -15.34 -17.29
CA ASP A 315 3.78 -14.64 -18.21
C ASP A 315 3.41 -13.27 -17.63
N GLU A 316 3.20 -13.17 -16.32
CA GLU A 316 3.05 -11.89 -15.63
C GLU A 316 4.25 -10.97 -15.85
N LEU A 317 5.48 -11.45 -15.60
CA LEU A 317 6.68 -10.64 -15.83
C LEU A 317 6.77 -10.14 -17.28
N THR A 318 6.42 -10.97 -18.26
CA THR A 318 6.36 -10.55 -19.67
C THR A 318 5.37 -9.40 -19.87
N VAL A 319 4.19 -9.48 -19.25
CA VAL A 319 3.18 -8.42 -19.30
C VAL A 319 3.70 -7.13 -18.66
N LEU A 320 4.24 -7.23 -17.45
CA LEU A 320 4.73 -6.07 -16.70
C LEU A 320 5.87 -5.36 -17.43
N LEU A 321 6.82 -6.09 -18.02
CA LEU A 321 7.93 -5.50 -18.75
C LEU A 321 7.46 -4.77 -20.02
N PHE A 322 6.51 -5.34 -20.75
CA PHE A 322 5.95 -4.70 -21.95
C PHE A 322 5.15 -3.45 -21.58
N ASP A 323 4.23 -3.55 -20.62
CA ASP A 323 3.40 -2.45 -20.17
C ASP A 323 4.26 -1.31 -19.61
N LEU A 324 5.27 -1.62 -18.78
CA LEU A 324 6.17 -0.61 -18.19
C LEU A 324 6.80 0.30 -19.26
N ARG A 325 7.29 -0.29 -20.35
CA ARG A 325 7.89 0.46 -21.46
C ARG A 325 6.88 1.42 -22.13
N GLU A 326 5.71 0.89 -22.49
CA GLU A 326 4.70 1.64 -23.22
C GLU A 326 4.03 2.73 -22.35
N ASP A 327 3.64 2.34 -21.13
CA ASP A 327 2.91 3.20 -20.22
C ASP A 327 3.80 4.31 -19.65
N MET A 328 5.04 3.99 -19.29
CA MET A 328 6.02 4.99 -18.82
C MET A 328 6.29 6.03 -19.90
N GLY A 329 6.51 5.61 -21.14
CA GLY A 329 6.67 6.54 -22.26
C GLY A 329 5.45 7.43 -22.47
N THR A 330 4.24 6.89 -22.33
CA THR A 330 2.99 7.63 -22.43
C THR A 330 2.85 8.66 -21.29
N TYR A 331 3.13 8.26 -20.06
CA TYR A 331 3.09 9.13 -18.88
C TYR A 331 4.09 10.31 -19.03
N LEU A 332 5.35 10.02 -19.34
CA LEU A 332 6.39 11.03 -19.46
C LEU A 332 6.10 12.06 -20.57
N ARG A 333 5.58 11.62 -21.70
CA ARG A 333 5.15 12.54 -22.78
C ARG A 333 3.95 13.40 -22.41
N GLY A 334 3.10 12.90 -21.49
CA GLY A 334 1.92 13.60 -20.97
C GLY A 334 2.20 14.58 -19.84
N LEU A 335 3.42 14.66 -19.33
CA LEU A 335 3.78 15.59 -18.27
C LEU A 335 3.71 17.04 -18.74
N PRO A 336 3.20 17.98 -17.90
CA PRO A 336 3.18 19.40 -18.23
C PRO A 336 4.59 19.97 -18.34
N GLY A 337 4.75 21.07 -19.10
CA GLY A 337 6.04 21.76 -19.24
C GLY A 337 7.02 21.08 -20.21
N ASN A 338 6.63 19.98 -20.87
CA ASN A 338 7.45 19.27 -21.85
C ASN A 338 8.85 18.91 -21.33
N PRO A 339 8.97 18.12 -20.25
CA PRO A 339 10.25 17.77 -19.65
C PRO A 339 11.13 16.97 -20.63
N PRO A 340 12.46 16.93 -20.42
CA PRO A 340 13.40 16.28 -21.33
C PRO A 340 13.27 14.74 -21.35
N LEU A 341 12.80 14.13 -20.27
CA LEU A 341 12.60 12.68 -20.19
C LEU A 341 11.24 12.30 -20.77
N ARG A 342 11.22 11.47 -21.81
CA ARG A 342 10.01 11.16 -22.59
C ARG A 342 9.80 9.68 -22.84
N SER A 343 10.74 8.85 -22.41
CA SER A 343 10.75 7.40 -22.63
C SER A 343 11.45 6.66 -21.49
N LEU A 344 11.25 5.37 -21.42
CA LEU A 344 12.01 4.50 -20.50
C LEU A 344 13.51 4.53 -20.81
N ALA A 345 13.88 4.62 -22.10
CA ALA A 345 15.28 4.79 -22.52
C ALA A 345 15.93 6.05 -21.95
N ASP A 346 15.18 7.17 -21.89
CA ASP A 346 15.67 8.43 -21.28
C ASP A 346 15.90 8.25 -19.77
N LEU A 347 15.01 7.52 -19.06
CA LEU A 347 15.20 7.19 -17.63
C LEU A 347 16.43 6.33 -17.42
N ILE A 348 16.62 5.30 -18.25
CA ILE A 348 17.81 4.44 -18.22
C ILE A 348 19.09 5.26 -18.39
N ALA A 349 19.08 6.20 -19.35
CA ALA A 349 20.23 7.08 -19.59
C ALA A 349 20.46 8.05 -18.43
N PHE A 350 19.38 8.62 -17.86
CA PHE A 350 19.45 9.49 -16.68
C PHE A 350 20.10 8.77 -15.51
N ASN A 351 19.61 7.56 -15.17
CA ASN A 351 20.14 6.76 -14.08
C ASN A 351 21.64 6.44 -14.24
N LYS A 352 22.08 6.14 -15.47
CA LYS A 352 23.51 5.93 -15.77
C LYS A 352 24.35 7.21 -15.60
N ALA A 353 23.79 8.36 -15.99
CA ALA A 353 24.48 9.65 -15.83
C ALA A 353 24.55 10.13 -14.36
N HIS A 354 23.67 9.63 -13.50
CA HIS A 354 23.57 9.97 -12.07
C HIS A 354 23.68 8.72 -11.19
N ALA A 355 24.60 7.81 -11.55
CA ALA A 355 24.71 6.50 -10.94
C ALA A 355 25.01 6.52 -9.43
N ASP A 356 25.69 7.55 -8.94
CA ASP A 356 25.94 7.80 -7.52
C ASP A 356 24.68 8.08 -6.70
N LEU A 357 23.61 8.62 -7.32
CA LEU A 357 22.32 8.88 -6.70
C LEU A 357 21.34 7.72 -6.91
N GLU A 358 21.29 7.18 -8.14
CA GLU A 358 20.25 6.26 -8.57
C GLU A 358 20.70 4.78 -8.49
N LEU A 359 21.97 4.48 -8.81
CA LEU A 359 22.44 3.10 -8.93
C LEU A 359 23.41 2.71 -7.82
N HIS A 360 23.43 3.45 -6.71
CA HIS A 360 24.38 3.25 -5.62
C HIS A 360 24.24 1.85 -4.98
N TRP A 361 23.02 1.37 -4.76
CA TRP A 361 22.76 0.11 -4.07
C TRP A 361 22.46 -1.04 -5.03
N PHE A 362 21.66 -0.80 -6.07
CA PHE A 362 21.25 -1.81 -7.03
C PHE A 362 21.09 -1.22 -8.43
N GLY A 363 21.13 -2.08 -9.44
CA GLY A 363 21.07 -1.70 -10.85
C GLY A 363 19.68 -1.36 -11.36
N GLN A 364 19.51 -1.49 -12.69
CA GLN A 364 18.26 -1.21 -13.39
C GLN A 364 17.92 -2.29 -14.45
N ASP A 365 18.21 -3.53 -14.10
CA ASP A 365 18.09 -4.69 -14.98
C ASP A 365 16.66 -4.90 -15.51
N LEU A 366 15.62 -4.60 -14.70
CA LEU A 366 14.24 -4.68 -15.14
C LEU A 366 13.89 -3.57 -16.13
N PHE A 367 14.37 -2.35 -15.94
CA PHE A 367 14.22 -1.26 -16.92
C PHE A 367 14.87 -1.62 -18.24
N GLU A 368 16.10 -2.14 -18.20
CA GLU A 368 16.83 -2.55 -19.40
C GLU A 368 16.19 -3.77 -20.10
N SER A 369 15.54 -4.64 -19.33
CA SER A 369 14.77 -5.76 -19.85
C SER A 369 13.46 -5.28 -20.47
N ALA A 370 12.74 -4.37 -19.82
CA ALA A 370 11.51 -3.76 -20.33
C ALA A 370 11.75 -3.04 -21.66
N GLU A 371 12.85 -2.27 -21.78
CA GLU A 371 13.21 -1.56 -23.02
C GLU A 371 13.41 -2.53 -24.21
N LYS A 372 13.84 -3.75 -23.94
CA LYS A 372 14.01 -4.81 -24.95
C LYS A 372 12.75 -5.62 -25.23
N THR A 373 11.73 -5.52 -24.37
CA THR A 373 10.49 -6.30 -24.48
C THR A 373 9.53 -5.60 -25.43
N THR A 374 9.63 -5.90 -26.74
CA THR A 374 8.91 -5.21 -27.81
C THR A 374 7.96 -6.13 -28.60
N ASP A 375 7.99 -7.44 -28.37
CA ASP A 375 7.14 -8.41 -29.06
C ASP A 375 5.70 -8.35 -28.55
N ARG A 376 4.84 -7.66 -29.29
CA ARG A 376 3.42 -7.52 -28.98
C ARG A 376 2.67 -8.84 -29.00
N ALA A 377 3.01 -9.77 -29.91
CA ALA A 377 2.33 -11.05 -29.99
C ALA A 377 2.67 -11.93 -28.77
N ALA A 378 3.92 -11.92 -28.32
CA ALA A 378 4.33 -12.58 -27.07
C ALA A 378 3.63 -11.97 -25.85
N TYR A 379 3.53 -10.63 -25.79
CA TYR A 379 2.79 -9.92 -24.75
C TYR A 379 1.31 -10.32 -24.70
N GLU A 380 0.59 -10.26 -25.85
CA GLU A 380 -0.84 -10.60 -25.91
C GLU A 380 -1.10 -12.05 -25.49
N LYS A 381 -0.22 -12.97 -25.90
CA LYS A 381 -0.28 -14.37 -25.47
C LYS A 381 -0.06 -14.52 -23.97
N ALA A 382 0.97 -13.89 -23.41
CA ALA A 382 1.28 -13.91 -21.99
C ALA A 382 0.12 -13.29 -21.17
N ARG A 383 -0.43 -12.16 -21.63
CA ARG A 383 -1.57 -11.48 -21.00
C ARG A 383 -2.83 -12.36 -20.97
N ALA A 384 -3.17 -12.97 -22.11
CA ALA A 384 -4.31 -13.89 -22.19
C ALA A 384 -4.12 -15.11 -21.28
N ASN A 385 -2.91 -15.69 -21.27
CA ASN A 385 -2.62 -16.86 -20.44
C ASN A 385 -2.61 -16.53 -18.94
N SER A 386 -1.97 -15.44 -18.52
CA SER A 386 -1.92 -15.04 -17.13
C SER A 386 -3.32 -14.74 -16.57
N LEU A 387 -4.17 -14.01 -17.33
CA LEU A 387 -5.56 -13.76 -16.95
C LEU A 387 -6.38 -15.06 -16.83
N ARG A 388 -6.18 -16.02 -17.76
CA ARG A 388 -6.84 -17.32 -17.69
C ARG A 388 -6.42 -18.09 -16.45
N LEU A 389 -5.11 -18.14 -16.18
CA LEU A 389 -4.56 -18.90 -15.05
C LEU A 389 -4.94 -18.30 -13.69
N ALA A 390 -4.90 -16.98 -13.55
CA ALA A 390 -5.19 -16.31 -12.28
C ALA A 390 -6.71 -16.11 -12.05
N GLY A 391 -7.46 -15.72 -13.08
CA GLY A 391 -8.91 -15.47 -13.03
C GLY A 391 -9.71 -16.74 -13.21
N VAL A 392 -9.96 -17.11 -14.47
CA VAL A 392 -10.93 -18.17 -14.85
C VAL A 392 -10.57 -19.52 -14.24
N GLU A 393 -9.31 -19.98 -14.40
CA GLU A 393 -8.84 -21.27 -13.88
C GLU A 393 -8.28 -21.18 -12.45
N GLY A 394 -8.02 -19.96 -11.99
CA GLY A 394 -7.61 -19.64 -10.63
C GLY A 394 -8.82 -19.30 -9.73
N ILE A 395 -9.01 -18.02 -9.43
CA ILE A 395 -10.00 -17.57 -8.43
C ILE A 395 -11.40 -18.07 -8.76
N ASP A 396 -11.92 -17.86 -9.98
CA ASP A 396 -13.30 -18.21 -10.33
C ASP A 396 -13.56 -19.72 -10.18
N LYS A 397 -12.62 -20.55 -10.68
CA LYS A 397 -12.73 -22.01 -10.58
C LYS A 397 -12.63 -22.49 -9.12
N LEU A 398 -11.72 -21.89 -8.33
CA LEU A 398 -11.57 -22.25 -6.91
C LEU A 398 -12.83 -21.91 -6.14
N LEU A 399 -13.41 -20.72 -6.34
CA LEU A 399 -14.66 -20.31 -5.69
C LEU A 399 -15.83 -21.24 -6.11
N ALA A 400 -16.03 -21.45 -7.40
CA ALA A 400 -17.16 -22.20 -7.92
C ALA A 400 -17.10 -23.69 -7.56
N THR A 401 -15.94 -24.35 -7.78
CA THR A 401 -15.77 -25.80 -7.54
C THR A 401 -15.95 -26.15 -6.07
N ASN A 402 -15.43 -25.32 -5.16
CA ASN A 402 -15.48 -25.56 -3.73
C ASN A 402 -16.72 -24.93 -3.09
N LYS A 403 -17.54 -24.20 -3.85
CA LYS A 403 -18.75 -23.49 -3.38
C LYS A 403 -18.42 -22.58 -2.20
N VAL A 404 -17.36 -21.79 -2.32
CA VAL A 404 -16.89 -20.83 -1.32
C VAL A 404 -17.05 -19.41 -1.83
N SER A 405 -17.28 -18.45 -0.90
CA SER A 405 -17.43 -17.03 -1.24
C SER A 405 -16.10 -16.31 -1.35
N PHE A 406 -15.10 -16.74 -0.56
CA PHE A 406 -13.80 -16.10 -0.49
C PHE A 406 -12.70 -17.16 -0.40
N LEU A 407 -11.47 -16.76 -0.77
CA LEU A 407 -10.24 -17.50 -0.53
C LEU A 407 -9.44 -16.77 0.56
N VAL A 408 -8.82 -17.54 1.47
CA VAL A 408 -7.94 -16.98 2.51
C VAL A 408 -6.59 -17.65 2.54
N ALA A 409 -5.56 -16.85 2.81
CA ALA A 409 -4.18 -17.26 3.08
C ALA A 409 -3.53 -16.19 3.98
N PRO A 410 -2.36 -16.42 4.59
CA PRO A 410 -1.54 -15.31 5.08
C PRO A 410 -1.18 -14.38 3.91
N THR A 411 -1.07 -13.07 4.17
CA THR A 411 -0.77 -12.10 3.10
C THR A 411 0.69 -12.16 2.69
N SER A 412 1.60 -12.22 3.68
CA SER A 412 3.04 -12.33 3.49
C SER A 412 3.67 -13.04 4.69
N GLY A 413 4.96 -13.35 4.62
CA GLY A 413 5.74 -13.73 5.80
C GLY A 413 5.98 -12.55 6.75
N PRO A 414 6.64 -12.80 7.90
CA PRO A 414 7.07 -11.73 8.79
C PRO A 414 8.10 -10.83 8.11
N ALA A 415 8.16 -9.55 8.50
CA ALA A 415 9.08 -8.57 7.96
C ALA A 415 10.55 -9.06 8.03
N TRP A 416 11.26 -9.04 6.91
CA TRP A 416 12.65 -9.44 6.76
C TRP A 416 13.64 -8.30 7.08
N PRO A 417 14.92 -8.59 7.36
CA PRO A 417 15.93 -7.56 7.57
C PRO A 417 16.07 -6.63 6.35
N ILE A 418 16.28 -5.34 6.59
CA ILE A 418 16.66 -4.39 5.53
C ILE A 418 18.06 -4.76 5.05
N ASP A 419 18.22 -5.03 3.76
CA ASP A 419 19.50 -5.28 3.10
C ASP A 419 19.56 -4.46 1.79
N LEU A 420 20.39 -3.41 1.82
CA LEU A 420 20.58 -2.54 0.66
C LEU A 420 21.60 -3.10 -0.34
N VAL A 421 22.36 -4.13 0.05
CA VAL A 421 23.43 -4.71 -0.78
C VAL A 421 22.91 -5.87 -1.63
N THR A 422 22.09 -6.73 -1.03
CA THR A 422 21.60 -7.95 -1.68
C THR A 422 20.10 -7.92 -2.01
N GLY A 423 19.40 -6.85 -1.59
CA GLY A 423 17.96 -6.65 -1.85
C GLY A 423 17.06 -7.38 -0.88
N ASP A 424 15.80 -7.56 -1.29
CA ASP A 424 14.79 -8.21 -0.47
C ASP A 424 14.99 -9.73 -0.37
N HIS A 425 14.88 -10.26 0.84
CA HIS A 425 14.96 -11.69 1.15
C HIS A 425 13.76 -12.11 2.00
N ASP A 426 12.57 -12.04 1.47
CA ASP A 426 11.35 -12.46 2.18
C ASP A 426 11.28 -13.97 2.42
N GLY A 427 11.93 -14.77 1.55
CA GLY A 427 12.25 -16.19 1.69
C GLY A 427 11.15 -17.14 2.16
N SER A 428 9.96 -16.64 2.43
CA SER A 428 8.93 -17.35 3.18
C SER A 428 8.01 -18.21 2.31
N GLY A 429 7.91 -17.93 1.00
CA GLY A 429 6.95 -18.58 0.08
C GLY A 429 5.50 -18.45 0.57
N VAL A 430 5.18 -17.37 1.26
CA VAL A 430 3.86 -17.09 1.83
C VAL A 430 3.09 -16.10 0.95
N GLY A 431 1.81 -16.35 0.77
CA GLY A 431 0.89 -15.44 0.10
C GLY A 431 0.20 -16.02 -1.12
N ALA A 432 -0.97 -15.45 -1.44
CA ALA A 432 -1.78 -15.81 -2.61
C ALA A 432 -2.18 -14.57 -3.43
N GLY A 433 -1.58 -13.41 -3.14
CA GLY A 433 -1.96 -12.10 -3.69
C GLY A 433 -1.84 -12.00 -5.20
N THR A 434 -0.83 -12.63 -5.81
CA THR A 434 -0.58 -12.64 -7.25
C THR A 434 -1.81 -13.07 -8.07
N LEU A 435 -2.63 -14.00 -7.57
CA LEU A 435 -3.88 -14.35 -8.25
C LEU A 435 -4.80 -13.15 -8.42
N ALA A 436 -5.01 -12.41 -7.33
CA ALA A 436 -5.88 -11.24 -7.32
C ALA A 436 -5.27 -10.06 -8.08
N ALA A 437 -3.96 -9.89 -8.04
CA ALA A 437 -3.22 -8.87 -8.77
C ALA A 437 -3.37 -9.05 -10.28
N VAL A 438 -2.98 -10.22 -10.78
CA VAL A 438 -3.03 -10.56 -12.23
C VAL A 438 -4.45 -10.59 -12.77
N ALA A 439 -5.40 -11.16 -12.01
CA ALA A 439 -6.80 -11.21 -12.43
C ALA A 439 -7.52 -9.85 -12.31
N GLY A 440 -6.98 -8.91 -11.56
CA GLY A 440 -7.62 -7.63 -11.26
C GLY A 440 -8.80 -7.76 -10.30
N TYR A 441 -8.78 -8.74 -9.37
CA TYR A 441 -9.86 -9.03 -8.42
C TYR A 441 -9.59 -8.37 -7.05
N PRO A 442 -10.62 -8.14 -6.21
CA PRO A 442 -10.44 -7.49 -4.92
C PRO A 442 -9.63 -8.37 -3.96
N HIS A 443 -8.69 -7.75 -3.26
CA HIS A 443 -7.84 -8.40 -2.26
C HIS A 443 -7.67 -7.49 -1.04
N LEU A 444 -8.10 -7.98 0.11
CA LEU A 444 -7.99 -7.32 1.40
C LEU A 444 -6.96 -8.03 2.27
N SER A 445 -6.04 -7.27 2.85
CA SER A 445 -5.17 -7.71 3.94
C SER A 445 -5.68 -7.12 5.24
N VAL A 446 -6.01 -7.98 6.22
CA VAL A 446 -6.41 -7.59 7.57
C VAL A 446 -5.41 -8.18 8.56
N PRO A 447 -4.89 -7.45 9.55
CA PRO A 447 -3.94 -8.02 10.50
C PRO A 447 -4.50 -9.26 11.19
N MET A 448 -3.75 -10.37 11.20
CA MET A 448 -4.14 -11.60 11.92
C MET A 448 -3.36 -11.82 13.22
N GLY A 449 -2.37 -10.99 13.52
CA GLY A 449 -1.50 -11.07 14.67
C GLY A 449 -0.04 -10.83 14.29
N ALA A 450 0.89 -11.42 15.03
CA ALA A 450 2.31 -11.28 14.79
C ALA A 450 3.09 -12.54 15.12
N VAL A 451 4.24 -12.71 14.46
CA VAL A 451 5.27 -13.68 14.80
C VAL A 451 6.48 -12.92 15.37
N GLU A 452 6.86 -13.19 16.59
CA GLU A 452 7.98 -12.52 17.28
C GLU A 452 7.88 -10.98 17.24
N GLY A 453 6.66 -10.43 17.39
CA GLY A 453 6.40 -8.99 17.35
C GLY A 453 6.31 -8.39 15.94
N LEU A 454 6.52 -9.18 14.88
CA LEU A 454 6.41 -8.76 13.48
C LEU A 454 5.01 -9.11 12.95
N PRO A 455 4.19 -8.10 12.58
CA PRO A 455 2.82 -8.32 12.13
C PRO A 455 2.73 -9.15 10.85
N ILE A 456 1.62 -9.89 10.73
CA ILE A 456 1.24 -10.62 9.52
C ILE A 456 -0.26 -10.41 9.28
N GLY A 457 -0.64 -10.20 8.01
CA GLY A 457 -2.02 -10.05 7.57
C GLY A 457 -2.65 -11.36 7.12
N LEU A 458 -3.97 -11.45 7.25
CA LEU A 458 -4.82 -12.42 6.59
C LEU A 458 -5.32 -11.82 5.28
N SER A 459 -5.04 -12.46 4.17
CA SER A 459 -5.62 -12.16 2.87
C SER A 459 -7.04 -12.70 2.77
N ILE A 460 -7.97 -11.87 2.28
CA ILE A 460 -9.31 -12.26 1.87
C ILE A 460 -9.46 -11.84 0.41
N ILE A 461 -9.62 -12.82 -0.48
CA ILE A 461 -9.71 -12.62 -1.92
C ILE A 461 -11.12 -13.02 -2.38
N GLY A 462 -11.82 -12.12 -3.08
CA GLY A 462 -13.17 -12.33 -3.61
C GLY A 462 -13.22 -12.45 -5.13
N ALA A 463 -14.44 -12.66 -5.64
CA ALA A 463 -14.71 -12.61 -7.07
C ALA A 463 -14.56 -11.17 -7.60
N LYS A 464 -14.42 -11.01 -8.91
CA LYS A 464 -14.38 -9.70 -9.56
C LYS A 464 -15.64 -8.87 -9.21
N TRP A 465 -15.45 -7.61 -8.80
CA TRP A 465 -16.49 -6.68 -8.37
C TRP A 465 -17.22 -7.04 -7.06
N ASP A 466 -16.66 -7.97 -6.28
CA ASP A 466 -17.22 -8.35 -4.97
C ASP A 466 -16.59 -7.56 -3.80
N ASP A 467 -16.10 -6.37 -4.10
CA ASP A 467 -15.36 -5.48 -3.18
C ASP A 467 -16.09 -5.26 -1.84
N ALA A 468 -17.40 -4.99 -1.90
CA ALA A 468 -18.21 -4.74 -0.71
C ALA A 468 -18.29 -5.96 0.22
N HIS A 469 -18.49 -7.17 -0.32
CA HIS A 469 -18.56 -8.38 0.49
C HIS A 469 -17.18 -8.79 1.03
N VAL A 470 -16.09 -8.55 0.27
CA VAL A 470 -14.72 -8.74 0.78
C VAL A 470 -14.46 -7.84 1.99
N LEU A 471 -14.85 -6.56 1.93
CA LEU A 471 -14.74 -5.64 3.05
C LEU A 471 -15.63 -6.05 4.24
N GLN A 472 -16.87 -6.51 3.98
CA GLN A 472 -17.75 -7.03 5.03
C GLN A 472 -17.16 -8.27 5.72
N ALA A 473 -16.61 -9.22 4.95
CA ALA A 473 -15.92 -10.39 5.49
C ALA A 473 -14.72 -9.97 6.34
N GLY A 474 -13.93 -9.00 5.87
CA GLY A 474 -12.81 -8.41 6.61
C GLY A 474 -13.24 -7.76 7.92
N ALA A 475 -14.29 -6.94 7.91
CA ALA A 475 -14.81 -6.29 9.11
C ALA A 475 -15.37 -7.31 10.14
N ALA A 476 -16.01 -8.37 9.66
CA ALA A 476 -16.47 -9.45 10.52
C ALA A 476 -15.30 -10.23 11.13
N TYR A 477 -14.25 -10.51 10.36
CA TYR A 477 -13.02 -11.14 10.87
C TYR A 477 -12.29 -10.22 11.85
N GLU A 478 -12.15 -8.93 11.55
CA GLU A 478 -11.48 -7.94 12.43
C GLU A 478 -12.11 -7.94 13.84
N ARG A 479 -13.45 -8.08 13.93
CA ARG A 479 -14.16 -8.23 15.21
C ARG A 479 -14.00 -9.61 15.87
N ALA A 480 -13.87 -10.66 15.08
CA ALA A 480 -13.76 -12.04 15.57
C ALA A 480 -12.33 -12.38 16.02
N ARG A 481 -11.32 -11.66 15.52
CA ARG A 481 -9.91 -11.89 15.81
C ARG A 481 -9.62 -11.82 17.30
N THR A 482 -8.99 -12.88 17.83
CA THR A 482 -8.58 -12.98 19.24
C THR A 482 -7.13 -12.61 19.48
N VAL A 483 -6.28 -12.69 18.47
CA VAL A 483 -4.87 -12.34 18.57
C VAL A 483 -4.67 -10.85 18.44
N ALA A 484 -4.02 -10.24 19.44
CA ALA A 484 -3.70 -8.80 19.40
C ALA A 484 -2.67 -8.47 18.30
N VAL A 485 -2.84 -7.32 17.68
CA VAL A 485 -1.81 -6.74 16.80
C VAL A 485 -0.86 -5.92 17.68
N PRO A 486 0.46 -6.10 17.56
CA PRO A 486 1.40 -5.33 18.37
C PRO A 486 1.32 -3.85 18.04
N VAL A 487 1.54 -3.01 19.04
CA VAL A 487 1.75 -1.57 18.84
C VAL A 487 3.19 -1.36 18.35
N PRO A 488 3.44 -0.44 17.41
CA PRO A 488 4.79 -0.11 16.96
C PRO A 488 5.74 0.20 18.11
N SER A 489 6.89 -0.46 18.15
CA SER A 489 7.90 -0.27 19.21
C SER A 489 8.81 0.92 18.96
N LEU A 490 9.02 1.29 17.69
CA LEU A 490 10.01 2.25 17.20
C LEU A 490 11.44 1.94 17.68
N LYS A 491 11.76 0.66 17.82
CA LYS A 491 13.06 0.13 18.21
C LYS A 491 13.56 -0.86 17.17
N ARG A 492 14.82 -1.28 17.28
CA ARG A 492 15.30 -2.41 16.50
C ARG A 492 14.66 -3.70 17.00
N TRP A 493 14.63 -4.70 16.15
CA TRP A 493 14.09 -6.00 16.51
C TRP A 493 14.93 -6.67 17.60
N GLY A 494 14.30 -7.02 18.70
CA GLY A 494 14.95 -7.65 19.86
C GLY A 494 15.45 -6.70 20.96
N ASP A 495 15.27 -5.35 20.79
CA ASP A 495 15.62 -4.35 21.82
C ASP A 495 14.52 -4.21 22.90
#